data_630031d9694b47c0637883dd9470718b
#
_entry.id   630031d9694b47c0637883dd9470718b
#
_cell.length_a   1.000
_cell.length_b   1.000
_cell.length_c   1.000
_cell.angle_alpha   90.00
_cell.angle_beta   90.00
_cell.angle_gamma   90.00
#
_symmetry.space_group_name_H-M   'P 1'
#
loop_
_entity.id
_entity.type
_entity.pdbx_description
1 polymer ?
#
loop_
_entity_poly.entity_id
_entity_poly.type
_entity_poly.pdbx_seq_one_letter_code
_entity_poly.pdbx_strand_id
1 'polypeptide(L)'
;MFSDVVLSLESGDKTNLETISNRDTEINRQYFLLVRLIRSTIMDTRLAGIFNLENIDILDYRIAANTLEIAGDTVVELSKSLIKSDLTKTEQKKIHNFAKDMEEIQAKSIDSFISNNRSLAINAIALQRDNSEKISKIRSSLESKKQIPLAFFDLVYMFEKILKSWSDITDLVKPSYQ
;
A
#
# COMPACT_ATOMS: atom_id res chain seq x y z
N MET A 1 -10.17 -1.16 2.15
CA MET A 1 -9.51 -0.51 3.30
C MET A 1 -8.89 0.84 2.91
N PHE A 2 -7.92 0.92 1.99
CA PHE A 2 -7.30 2.20 1.65
C PHE A 2 -8.29 3.18 1.02
N SER A 3 -9.20 2.73 0.14
CA SER A 3 -10.30 3.55 -0.41
C SER A 3 -11.21 4.13 0.67
N ASP A 4 -11.42 3.42 1.78
CA ASP A 4 -12.22 3.96 2.90
C ASP A 4 -11.49 5.12 3.60
N VAL A 5 -10.16 5.06 3.65
CA VAL A 5 -9.33 6.19 4.14
C VAL A 5 -9.49 7.39 3.21
N VAL A 6 -9.40 7.20 1.89
CA VAL A 6 -9.57 8.28 0.90
C VAL A 6 -10.95 8.92 1.04
N LEU A 7 -12.01 8.12 1.08
CA LEU A 7 -13.39 8.60 1.24
C LEU A 7 -13.61 9.35 2.56
N SER A 8 -13.01 8.86 3.65
CA SER A 8 -13.09 9.55 4.95
C SER A 8 -12.37 10.90 4.93
N LEU A 9 -11.22 10.99 4.26
CA LEU A 9 -10.49 12.25 4.10
C LEU A 9 -11.25 13.24 3.20
N GLU A 10 -12.00 12.76 2.20
CA GLU A 10 -12.81 13.57 1.32
C GLU A 10 -14.05 14.15 2.04
N SER A 11 -14.82 13.28 2.69
CA SER A 11 -16.07 13.64 3.34
C SER A 11 -15.92 14.27 4.73
N GLY A 12 -14.81 13.97 5.42
CA GLY A 12 -14.61 14.26 6.84
C GLY A 12 -15.36 13.30 7.77
N ASP A 13 -16.07 12.30 7.23
CA ASP A 13 -16.77 11.27 8.00
C ASP A 13 -15.80 10.13 8.36
N LYS A 14 -15.64 9.86 9.66
CA LYS A 14 -14.74 8.84 10.19
C LYS A 14 -15.40 7.47 10.38
N THR A 15 -16.68 7.32 10.09
CA THR A 15 -17.43 6.07 10.34
C THR A 15 -16.84 4.87 9.60
N ASN A 16 -16.42 5.07 8.35
CA ASN A 16 -15.78 4.00 7.56
C ASN A 16 -14.44 3.55 8.13
N LEU A 17 -13.70 4.45 8.80
CA LEU A 17 -12.41 4.12 9.40
C LEU A 17 -12.53 3.11 10.54
N GLU A 18 -13.63 3.15 11.30
CA GLU A 18 -13.89 2.24 12.42
C GLU A 18 -14.05 0.78 11.95
N THR A 19 -14.52 0.57 10.73
CA THR A 19 -14.72 -0.77 10.16
C THR A 19 -13.44 -1.40 9.62
N ILE A 20 -12.38 -0.62 9.42
CA ILE A 20 -11.10 -1.10 8.83
C ILE A 20 -10.48 -2.20 9.68
N SER A 21 -10.48 -2.07 11.00
CA SER A 21 -9.93 -3.08 11.91
C SER A 21 -10.64 -4.46 11.80
N ASN A 22 -11.92 -4.48 11.45
CA ASN A 22 -12.65 -5.74 11.25
C ASN A 22 -12.23 -6.41 9.94
N ARG A 23 -11.94 -5.63 8.90
CA ARG A 23 -11.45 -6.15 7.60
C ARG A 23 -10.03 -6.70 7.68
N ASP A 24 -9.23 -6.20 8.61
CA ASP A 24 -7.88 -6.70 8.88
C ASP A 24 -7.87 -8.18 9.22
N THR A 25 -8.81 -8.64 10.03
CA THR A 25 -8.97 -10.06 10.35
C THR A 25 -9.13 -10.93 9.10
N GLU A 26 -9.86 -10.46 8.09
CA GLU A 26 -10.03 -11.18 6.82
C GLU A 26 -8.75 -11.13 5.97
N ILE A 27 -8.04 -10.00 5.92
CA ILE A 27 -6.75 -9.88 5.23
C ILE A 27 -5.74 -10.86 5.83
N ASN A 28 -5.61 -10.90 7.15
CA ASN A 28 -4.74 -11.83 7.85
C ASN A 28 -5.09 -13.29 7.54
N ARG A 29 -6.37 -13.63 7.47
CA ARG A 29 -6.83 -14.97 7.08
C ARG A 29 -6.40 -15.32 5.65
N GLN A 30 -6.59 -14.42 4.70
CA GLN A 30 -6.18 -14.60 3.30
C GLN A 30 -4.65 -14.70 3.18
N TYR A 31 -3.91 -13.88 3.89
CA TYR A 31 -2.45 -13.95 3.94
C TYR A 31 -1.96 -15.32 4.42
N PHE A 32 -2.48 -15.84 5.54
CA PHE A 32 -2.08 -17.14 6.03
C PHE A 32 -2.48 -18.29 5.09
N LEU A 33 -3.64 -18.18 4.43
CA LEU A 33 -4.06 -19.15 3.41
C LEU A 33 -3.07 -19.14 2.23
N LEU A 34 -2.73 -17.98 1.71
CA LEU A 34 -1.77 -17.84 0.61
C LEU A 34 -0.38 -18.36 0.99
N VAL A 35 0.10 -18.06 2.21
CA VAL A 35 1.38 -18.58 2.70
C VAL A 35 1.39 -20.09 2.78
N ARG A 36 0.27 -20.72 3.21
CA ARG A 36 0.16 -22.20 3.23
C ARG A 36 0.18 -22.77 1.82
N LEU A 37 -0.54 -22.15 0.88
CA LEU A 37 -0.55 -22.57 -0.51
C LEU A 37 0.85 -22.48 -1.13
N ILE A 38 1.56 -21.38 -0.93
CA ILE A 38 2.94 -21.19 -1.38
C ILE A 38 3.86 -22.30 -0.81
N ARG A 39 3.77 -22.57 0.49
CA ARG A 39 4.55 -23.67 1.11
C ARG A 39 4.22 -25.02 0.50
N SER A 40 2.94 -25.32 0.27
CA SER A 40 2.52 -26.58 -0.37
C SER A 40 3.08 -26.69 -1.79
N THR A 41 3.14 -25.59 -2.54
CA THR A 41 3.69 -25.55 -3.91
C THR A 41 5.20 -25.80 -3.92
N ILE A 42 5.92 -25.32 -2.90
CA ILE A 42 7.36 -25.60 -2.73
C ILE A 42 7.59 -27.08 -2.39
N MET A 43 6.73 -27.66 -1.56
CA MET A 43 6.86 -29.06 -1.11
C MET A 43 6.43 -30.08 -2.17
N ASP A 44 5.48 -29.71 -3.03
CA ASP A 44 4.97 -30.56 -4.12
C ASP A 44 5.05 -29.82 -5.46
N THR A 45 6.06 -30.13 -6.24
CA THR A 45 6.32 -29.53 -7.55
C THR A 45 5.20 -29.76 -8.57
N ARG A 46 4.34 -30.75 -8.35
CA ARG A 46 3.17 -30.99 -9.21
C ARG A 46 2.17 -29.85 -9.08
N LEU A 47 2.05 -29.24 -7.87
CA LEU A 47 1.21 -28.06 -7.67
C LEU A 47 1.75 -26.86 -8.43
N ALA A 48 3.06 -26.66 -8.47
CA ALA A 48 3.68 -25.61 -9.28
C ALA A 48 3.30 -25.78 -10.77
N GLY A 49 3.35 -27.02 -11.29
CA GLY A 49 2.93 -27.32 -12.66
C GLY A 49 1.43 -27.06 -12.91
N ILE A 50 0.55 -27.41 -11.96
CA ILE A 50 -0.89 -27.16 -12.05
C ILE A 50 -1.20 -25.64 -12.11
N PHE A 51 -0.49 -24.85 -11.33
CA PHE A 51 -0.65 -23.39 -11.31
C PHE A 51 0.19 -22.67 -12.38
N ASN A 52 0.95 -23.42 -13.19
CA ASN A 52 1.87 -22.88 -14.19
C ASN A 52 2.84 -21.82 -13.60
N LEU A 53 3.44 -22.15 -12.44
CA LEU A 53 4.35 -21.27 -11.72
C LEU A 53 5.80 -21.77 -11.85
N GLU A 54 6.69 -20.85 -12.13
CA GLU A 54 8.13 -21.04 -11.99
C GLU A 54 8.58 -20.83 -10.54
N ASN A 55 9.77 -21.31 -10.19
CA ASN A 55 10.31 -21.11 -8.84
C ASN A 55 10.40 -19.64 -8.44
N ILE A 56 10.72 -18.77 -9.40
CA ILE A 56 10.78 -17.34 -9.17
C ILE A 56 9.38 -16.74 -8.88
N ASP A 57 8.34 -17.21 -9.57
CA ASP A 57 6.98 -16.77 -9.32
C ASP A 57 6.55 -17.08 -7.89
N ILE A 58 6.90 -18.26 -7.40
CA ILE A 58 6.58 -18.69 -6.04
C ILE A 58 7.23 -17.77 -5.00
N LEU A 59 8.49 -17.36 -5.25
CA LEU A 59 9.19 -16.39 -4.42
C LEU A 59 8.52 -15.01 -4.48
N ASP A 60 8.23 -14.52 -5.67
CA ASP A 60 7.62 -13.22 -5.89
C ASP A 60 6.23 -13.14 -5.24
N TYR A 61 5.40 -14.18 -5.39
CA TYR A 61 4.12 -14.27 -4.66
C TYR A 61 4.30 -14.27 -3.15
N ARG A 62 5.37 -14.89 -2.62
CA ARG A 62 5.65 -14.86 -1.18
C ARG A 62 6.03 -13.47 -0.69
N ILE A 63 6.84 -12.75 -1.47
CA ILE A 63 7.21 -11.36 -1.17
C ILE A 63 5.99 -10.46 -1.27
N ALA A 64 5.23 -10.55 -2.37
CA ALA A 64 4.02 -9.76 -2.56
C ALA A 64 3.00 -9.96 -1.44
N ALA A 65 2.76 -11.21 -1.02
CA ALA A 65 1.85 -11.50 0.09
C ALA A 65 2.27 -10.81 1.39
N ASN A 66 3.56 -10.87 1.72
CA ASN A 66 4.09 -10.21 2.92
C ASN A 66 3.99 -8.67 2.84
N THR A 67 4.26 -8.12 1.66
CA THR A 67 4.18 -6.67 1.42
C THR A 67 2.74 -6.16 1.50
N LEU A 68 1.77 -6.93 0.99
CA LEU A 68 0.34 -6.62 1.09
C LEU A 68 -0.15 -6.65 2.54
N GLU A 69 0.31 -7.61 3.33
CA GLU A 69 -0.03 -7.69 4.75
C GLU A 69 0.55 -6.49 5.51
N ILE A 70 1.82 -6.14 5.31
CA ILE A 70 2.44 -4.94 5.91
C ILE A 70 1.68 -3.66 5.52
N ALA A 71 1.25 -3.55 4.26
CA ALA A 71 0.44 -2.42 3.81
C ALA A 71 -0.92 -2.40 4.53
N GLY A 72 -1.57 -3.54 4.67
CA GLY A 72 -2.83 -3.70 5.41
C GLY A 72 -2.73 -3.24 6.85
N ASP A 73 -1.75 -3.76 7.58
CA ASP A 73 -1.45 -3.37 8.97
C ASP A 73 -1.21 -1.86 9.08
N THR A 74 -0.44 -1.30 8.15
CA THR A 74 -0.18 0.16 8.14
C THR A 74 -1.45 0.97 7.89
N VAL A 75 -2.38 0.48 7.05
CA VAL A 75 -3.68 1.13 6.83
C VAL A 75 -4.54 1.08 8.10
N VAL A 76 -4.48 -0.01 8.88
CA VAL A 76 -5.16 -0.09 10.19
C VAL A 76 -4.58 0.93 11.18
N GLU A 77 -3.26 1.05 11.27
CA GLU A 77 -2.60 2.05 12.10
C GLU A 77 -2.99 3.47 11.67
N LEU A 78 -2.97 3.74 10.36
CA LEU A 78 -3.36 5.01 9.75
C LEU A 78 -4.80 5.37 10.10
N SER A 79 -5.75 4.42 9.99
CA SER A 79 -7.16 4.65 10.33
C SER A 79 -7.34 5.04 11.80
N LYS A 80 -6.68 4.32 12.72
CA LYS A 80 -6.70 4.62 14.17
C LYS A 80 -6.12 6.01 14.47
N SER A 81 -5.07 6.40 13.77
CA SER A 81 -4.43 7.71 13.92
C SER A 81 -5.32 8.83 13.36
N LEU A 82 -5.98 8.61 12.22
CA LEU A 82 -6.93 9.56 11.63
C LEU A 82 -8.16 9.77 12.51
N ILE A 83 -8.69 8.70 13.14
CA ILE A 83 -9.82 8.81 14.08
C ILE A 83 -9.47 9.75 15.23
N LYS A 84 -8.26 9.64 15.78
CA LYS A 84 -7.78 10.41 16.92
C LYS A 84 -7.25 11.80 16.56
N SER A 85 -7.00 12.07 15.28
CA SER A 85 -6.40 13.34 14.84
C SER A 85 -7.45 14.44 14.72
N ASP A 86 -7.07 15.65 15.11
CA ASP A 86 -7.80 16.91 14.86
C ASP A 86 -7.11 17.68 13.74
N LEU A 87 -7.26 17.17 12.51
CA LEU A 87 -6.69 17.82 11.33
C LEU A 87 -7.43 19.12 11.00
N THR A 88 -6.69 20.17 10.73
CA THR A 88 -7.26 21.37 10.11
C THR A 88 -7.75 21.03 8.69
N LYS A 89 -8.74 21.78 8.19
CA LYS A 89 -9.25 21.62 6.82
C LYS A 89 -8.13 21.68 5.75
N THR A 90 -7.10 22.48 6.00
CA THR A 90 -5.95 22.60 5.10
C THR A 90 -5.07 21.35 5.10
N GLU A 91 -4.82 20.77 6.27
CA GLU A 91 -4.07 19.52 6.42
C GLU A 91 -4.85 18.33 5.84
N GLN A 92 -6.14 18.23 6.16
CA GLN A 92 -7.03 17.21 5.58
C GLN A 92 -7.00 17.24 4.06
N LYS A 93 -7.14 18.42 3.44
CA LYS A 93 -7.10 18.56 1.97
C LYS A 93 -5.75 18.15 1.38
N LYS A 94 -4.63 18.48 2.04
CA LYS A 94 -3.29 18.06 1.59
C LYS A 94 -3.14 16.55 1.61
N ILE A 95 -3.55 15.90 2.71
CA ILE A 95 -3.48 14.44 2.84
C ILE A 95 -4.44 13.76 1.87
N HIS A 96 -5.65 14.28 1.67
CA HIS A 96 -6.62 13.71 0.75
C HIS A 96 -6.09 13.67 -0.69
N ASN A 97 -5.56 14.79 -1.20
CA ASN A 97 -5.01 14.82 -2.56
C ASN A 97 -3.90 13.80 -2.76
N PHE A 98 -3.05 13.65 -1.78
CA PHE A 98 -1.97 12.70 -1.76
C PHE A 98 -2.47 11.24 -1.66
N ALA A 99 -3.46 10.98 -0.79
CA ALA A 99 -4.07 9.65 -0.64
C ALA A 99 -4.78 9.19 -1.92
N LYS A 100 -5.42 10.11 -2.65
CA LYS A 100 -6.05 9.82 -3.93
C LYS A 100 -5.04 9.38 -4.99
N ASP A 101 -3.90 10.06 -5.10
CA ASP A 101 -2.83 9.64 -6.01
C ASP A 101 -2.30 8.24 -5.63
N MET A 102 -2.20 7.95 -4.33
CA MET A 102 -1.76 6.63 -3.85
C MET A 102 -2.76 5.50 -4.15
N GLU A 103 -4.05 5.79 -4.20
CA GLU A 103 -5.06 4.80 -4.61
C GLU A 103 -4.87 4.38 -6.08
N GLU A 104 -4.56 5.32 -6.95
CA GLU A 104 -4.20 5.03 -8.35
C GLU A 104 -2.90 4.23 -8.44
N ILE A 105 -1.88 4.60 -7.65
CA ILE A 105 -0.61 3.87 -7.58
C ILE A 105 -0.86 2.43 -7.13
N GLN A 106 -1.66 2.21 -6.08
CA GLN A 106 -2.03 0.89 -5.59
C GLN A 106 -2.61 0.03 -6.71
N ALA A 107 -3.62 0.53 -7.41
CA ALA A 107 -4.28 -0.21 -8.49
C ALA A 107 -3.27 -0.61 -9.58
N LYS A 108 -2.47 0.34 -10.06
CA LYS A 108 -1.47 0.09 -11.11
C LYS A 108 -0.36 -0.86 -10.66
N SER A 109 0.10 -0.78 -9.42
CA SER A 109 1.13 -1.67 -8.86
C SER A 109 0.63 -3.11 -8.80
N ILE A 110 -0.58 -3.33 -8.27
CA ILE A 110 -1.19 -4.65 -8.19
C ILE A 110 -1.48 -5.21 -9.58
N ASP A 111 -2.10 -4.43 -10.45
CA ASP A 111 -2.43 -4.86 -11.81
C ASP A 111 -1.17 -5.19 -12.62
N SER A 112 -0.10 -4.40 -12.48
CA SER A 112 1.17 -4.68 -13.15
C SER A 112 1.78 -6.00 -12.71
N PHE A 113 1.73 -6.30 -11.42
CA PHE A 113 2.25 -7.55 -10.85
C PHE A 113 1.42 -8.76 -11.29
N ILE A 114 0.08 -8.71 -11.14
CA ILE A 114 -0.80 -9.83 -11.49
C ILE A 114 -0.75 -10.15 -12.99
N SER A 115 -0.71 -9.11 -13.84
CA SER A 115 -0.66 -9.28 -15.30
C SER A 115 0.76 -9.38 -15.86
N ASN A 116 1.78 -9.29 -15.02
CA ASN A 116 3.20 -9.16 -15.41
C ASN A 116 3.40 -8.09 -16.50
N ASN A 117 2.73 -6.95 -16.36
CA ASN A 117 2.70 -5.90 -17.36
C ASN A 117 3.72 -4.80 -17.06
N ARG A 118 4.85 -4.83 -17.76
CA ARG A 118 5.94 -3.87 -17.60
C ARG A 118 5.53 -2.42 -17.89
N SER A 119 4.66 -2.17 -18.86
CA SER A 119 4.21 -0.81 -19.18
C SER A 119 3.42 -0.20 -18.03
N LEU A 120 2.54 -0.99 -17.39
CA LEU A 120 1.83 -0.56 -16.18
C LEU A 120 2.80 -0.33 -15.02
N ALA A 121 3.81 -1.18 -14.86
CA ALA A 121 4.84 -1.02 -13.82
C ALA A 121 5.61 0.29 -14.00
N ILE A 122 6.05 0.63 -15.22
CA ILE A 122 6.74 1.89 -15.52
C ILE A 122 5.85 3.09 -15.17
N ASN A 123 4.56 3.03 -15.51
CA ASN A 123 3.60 4.08 -15.18
C ASN A 123 3.40 4.21 -13.66
N ALA A 124 3.32 3.08 -12.94
CA ALA A 124 3.23 3.09 -11.49
C ALA A 124 4.48 3.72 -10.86
N ILE A 125 5.69 3.37 -11.32
CA ILE A 125 6.97 3.93 -10.84
C ILE A 125 7.02 5.46 -11.05
N ALA A 126 6.56 5.95 -12.20
CA ALA A 126 6.52 7.39 -12.44
C ALA A 126 5.62 8.12 -11.43
N LEU A 127 4.40 7.60 -11.19
CA LEU A 127 3.48 8.15 -10.20
C LEU A 127 4.02 8.04 -8.77
N GLN A 128 4.69 6.95 -8.42
CA GLN A 128 5.34 6.77 -7.12
C GLN A 128 6.42 7.82 -6.89
N ARG A 129 7.23 8.11 -7.90
CA ARG A 129 8.27 9.14 -7.83
C ARG A 129 7.66 10.53 -7.58
N ASP A 130 6.65 10.90 -8.35
CA ASP A 130 5.97 12.19 -8.20
C ASP A 130 5.34 12.31 -6.80
N ASN A 131 4.77 11.21 -6.29
CA ASN A 131 4.15 11.19 -4.97
C ASN A 131 5.19 11.26 -3.84
N SER A 132 6.34 10.59 -3.98
CA SER A 132 7.47 10.71 -3.06
C SER A 132 8.00 12.14 -2.96
N GLU A 133 8.05 12.86 -4.08
CA GLU A 133 8.43 14.28 -4.07
C GLU A 133 7.41 15.15 -3.32
N LYS A 134 6.11 14.86 -3.46
CA LYS A 134 5.05 15.55 -2.69
C LYS A 134 5.20 15.31 -1.18
N ILE A 135 5.47 14.06 -0.77
CA ILE A 135 5.75 13.71 0.63
C ILE A 135 6.96 14.48 1.15
N SER A 136 8.05 14.45 0.42
CA SER A 136 9.29 15.15 0.80
C SER A 136 9.06 16.65 1.02
N LYS A 137 8.29 17.30 0.14
CA LYS A 137 7.91 18.71 0.29
C LYS A 137 7.05 18.96 1.54
N ILE A 138 6.12 18.05 1.85
CA ILE A 138 5.31 18.12 3.08
C ILE A 138 6.21 18.00 4.29
N ARG A 139 7.10 17.01 4.34
CA ARG A 139 8.06 16.82 5.46
C ARG A 139 8.93 18.05 5.66
N SER A 140 9.58 18.56 4.62
CA SER A 140 10.42 19.75 4.72
C SER A 140 9.64 20.97 5.21
N SER A 141 8.37 21.11 4.82
CA SER A 141 7.51 22.18 5.33
C SER A 141 7.15 22.03 6.80
N LEU A 142 7.16 20.80 7.35
CA LEU A 142 6.92 20.54 8.77
C LEU A 142 8.18 20.79 9.60
N GLU A 143 9.34 20.38 9.12
CA GLU A 143 10.64 20.59 9.79
C GLU A 143 10.97 22.09 9.97
N SER A 144 10.47 22.93 9.06
CA SER A 144 10.64 24.39 9.16
C SER A 144 9.74 25.08 10.19
N LYS A 145 8.76 24.36 10.79
CA LYS A 145 7.85 24.92 11.79
C LYS A 145 8.49 24.94 13.19
N LYS A 146 8.22 26.00 13.97
CA LYS A 146 8.65 26.10 15.38
C LYS A 146 8.05 25.03 16.30
N GLN A 147 6.87 24.52 15.94
CA GLN A 147 6.21 23.39 16.59
C GLN A 147 5.78 22.41 15.52
N ILE A 148 6.32 21.19 15.59
CA ILE A 148 5.96 20.11 14.68
C ILE A 148 4.71 19.43 15.24
N PRO A 149 3.59 19.39 14.51
CA PRO A 149 2.42 18.61 14.92
C PRO A 149 2.73 17.14 14.73
N LEU A 150 3.17 16.47 15.80
CA LEU A 150 3.61 15.06 15.78
C LEU A 150 2.57 14.15 15.13
N ALA A 151 1.28 14.33 15.48
CA ALA A 151 0.21 13.51 14.90
C ALA A 151 0.15 13.63 13.36
N PHE A 152 0.37 14.82 12.81
CA PHE A 152 0.41 15.00 11.35
C PHE A 152 1.67 14.39 10.72
N PHE A 153 2.80 14.49 11.41
CA PHE A 153 4.04 13.86 10.97
C PHE A 153 3.92 12.34 10.92
N ASP A 154 3.31 11.73 11.94
CA ASP A 154 3.06 10.27 12.00
C ASP A 154 2.14 9.82 10.85
N LEU A 155 1.10 10.60 10.51
CA LEU A 155 0.25 10.31 9.37
C LEU A 155 1.05 10.31 8.05
N VAL A 156 1.88 11.33 7.83
CA VAL A 156 2.73 11.41 6.62
C VAL A 156 3.68 10.21 6.54
N TYR A 157 4.27 9.80 7.66
CA TYR A 157 5.14 8.63 7.72
C TYR A 157 4.41 7.32 7.37
N MET A 158 3.16 7.13 7.85
CA MET A 158 2.37 5.95 7.50
C MET A 158 2.04 5.91 6.00
N PHE A 159 1.71 7.05 5.40
CA PHE A 159 1.53 7.14 3.95
C PHE A 159 2.81 6.78 3.18
N GLU A 160 3.97 7.23 3.66
CA GLU A 160 5.27 6.89 3.06
C GLU A 160 5.52 5.37 3.11
N LYS A 161 5.22 4.71 4.24
CA LYS A 161 5.31 3.24 4.37
C LYS A 161 4.40 2.53 3.37
N ILE A 162 3.15 2.97 3.23
CA ILE A 162 2.19 2.38 2.29
C ILE A 162 2.69 2.56 0.85
N LEU A 163 3.17 3.76 0.49
CA LEU A 163 3.74 4.03 -0.84
C LEU A 163 4.94 3.12 -1.13
N LYS A 164 5.80 2.89 -0.13
CA LYS A 164 6.93 1.96 -0.25
C LYS A 164 6.46 0.53 -0.54
N SER A 165 5.39 0.07 0.11
CA SER A 165 4.82 -1.25 -0.17
C SER A 165 4.37 -1.40 -1.63
N TRP A 166 3.74 -0.37 -2.21
CA TRP A 166 3.35 -0.40 -3.63
C TRP A 166 4.58 -0.39 -4.55
N SER A 167 5.65 0.33 -4.18
CA SER A 167 6.92 0.29 -4.91
C SER A 167 7.49 -1.12 -4.91
N ASP A 168 7.58 -1.75 -3.74
CA ASP A 168 8.14 -3.10 -3.59
C ASP A 168 7.36 -4.14 -4.40
N ILE A 169 6.02 -4.02 -4.52
CA ILE A 169 5.20 -4.88 -5.39
C ILE A 169 5.50 -4.62 -6.87
N THR A 170 5.65 -3.35 -7.26
CA THR A 170 5.95 -2.98 -8.65
C THR A 170 7.32 -3.53 -9.09
N ASP A 171 8.30 -3.56 -8.18
CA ASP A 171 9.65 -4.07 -8.45
C ASP A 171 9.70 -5.59 -8.70
N LEU A 172 8.62 -6.33 -8.35
CA LEU A 172 8.49 -7.76 -8.62
C LEU A 172 8.07 -8.07 -10.07
N VAL A 173 7.72 -7.06 -10.87
CA VAL A 173 7.34 -7.26 -12.27
C VAL A 173 8.57 -7.69 -13.07
N LYS A 174 8.51 -8.90 -13.64
CA LYS A 174 9.63 -9.50 -14.37
C LYS A 174 10.10 -8.63 -15.55
N PRO A 175 11.41 -8.47 -15.74
CA PRO A 175 11.92 -7.87 -16.96
C PRO A 175 11.59 -8.79 -18.15
N SER A 176 11.01 -8.23 -19.22
CA SER A 176 10.91 -8.97 -20.49
C SER A 176 12.30 -9.09 -21.10
N TYR A 177 12.88 -10.27 -21.04
CA TYR A 177 14.04 -10.60 -21.85
C TYR A 177 13.54 -10.80 -23.28
N GLN A 178 13.90 -9.87 -24.17
CA GLN A 178 13.77 -10.04 -25.62
C GLN A 178 14.97 -10.82 -26.14
#